data_39bfa809d4e72cf2e2febb551d566283
#
_entry.id   39bfa809d4e72cf2e2febb551d566283
#
_cell.length_a   1.000
_cell.length_b   1.000
_cell.length_c   1.000
_cell.angle_alpha   90.00
_cell.angle_beta   90.00
_cell.angle_gamma   90.00
#
_symmetry.space_group_name_H-M   'P 1'
#
loop_
_entity.id
_entity.type
_entity.pdbx_description
1 polymer ?
#
loop_
_entity_poly.entity_id
_entity_poly.type
_entity_poly.pdbx_seq_one_letter_code
_entity_poly.pdbx_strand_id
1 'polypeptide(L)'
;MSGLKFTPMRLEGLQKVTPFYATDLRGYFLKIYEKGAFRGAGMDGEIWESFVTFSKRNVLRGLHIQRPKPQAKLVTVLYGEIFDVGVDLRQGSPTYGQWEGLVLSHENRQGLYLPEGFAHGFLVRSDFALVSYLCSGAYDPKGDGGIRWDDADIGVDWGLPVGMRPIVSQRDGNLSTLADYERQGRTWKE
;
A
#
# COMPACT_ATOMS: atom_id res chain seq x y z
N MET A 1 24.83 11.34 1.66
CA MET A 1 23.47 11.51 1.06
C MET A 1 22.86 10.12 0.92
N SER A 2 21.60 9.90 1.33
CA SER A 2 20.98 8.56 1.40
C SER A 2 20.76 7.88 0.05
N GLY A 3 20.74 8.63 -1.04
CA GLY A 3 20.43 8.13 -2.37
C GLY A 3 18.96 7.73 -2.60
N LEU A 4 18.12 7.73 -1.55
CA LEU A 4 16.69 7.55 -1.66
C LEU A 4 16.06 8.80 -2.30
N LYS A 5 15.12 8.59 -3.25
CA LYS A 5 14.36 9.67 -3.87
C LYS A 5 12.88 9.48 -3.60
N PHE A 6 12.20 10.57 -3.28
CA PHE A 6 10.77 10.62 -3.02
C PHE A 6 10.11 11.48 -4.09
N THR A 7 9.10 10.93 -4.74
CA THR A 7 8.37 11.63 -5.81
C THR A 7 6.90 11.69 -5.42
N PRO A 8 6.35 12.88 -5.14
CA PRO A 8 4.93 13.04 -4.85
C PRO A 8 4.08 12.46 -5.97
N MET A 9 2.99 11.82 -5.60
CA MET A 9 1.97 11.33 -6.52
C MET A 9 0.78 12.31 -6.54
N ARG A 10 -0.25 12.03 -7.30
CA ARG A 10 -1.41 12.91 -7.46
C ARG A 10 -2.18 13.09 -6.14
N LEU A 11 -2.35 12.00 -5.38
CA LEU A 11 -2.99 12.06 -4.07
C LEU A 11 -2.00 12.58 -3.03
N GLU A 12 -2.36 13.64 -2.32
CA GLU A 12 -1.49 14.31 -1.36
C GLU A 12 -0.98 13.36 -0.27
N GLY A 13 0.34 13.34 -0.09
CA GLY A 13 1.03 12.50 0.89
C GLY A 13 1.43 11.12 0.34
N LEU A 14 0.79 10.63 -0.73
CA LEU A 14 1.21 9.42 -1.41
C LEU A 14 2.53 9.66 -2.15
N GLN A 15 3.52 8.78 -1.97
CA GLN A 15 4.87 8.98 -2.51
C GLN A 15 5.37 7.72 -3.21
N LYS A 16 5.85 7.90 -4.44
CA LYS A 16 6.70 6.90 -5.07
C LYS A 16 8.11 7.01 -4.46
N VAL A 17 8.62 5.92 -3.94
CA VAL A 17 9.97 5.83 -3.36
C VAL A 17 10.90 5.11 -4.33
N THR A 18 12.00 5.75 -4.72
CA THR A 18 13.08 5.13 -5.48
C THR A 18 14.24 4.84 -4.53
N PRO A 19 14.50 3.57 -4.21
CA PRO A 19 15.58 3.17 -3.33
C PRO A 19 16.98 3.51 -3.87
N PHE A 20 17.95 3.58 -2.97
CA PHE A 20 19.34 3.56 -3.39
C PHE A 20 19.70 2.16 -3.89
N TYR A 21 20.29 2.11 -5.08
CA TYR A 21 20.68 0.88 -5.75
C TYR A 21 22.15 0.98 -6.19
N ALA A 22 22.92 -0.07 -5.91
CA ALA A 22 24.29 -0.23 -6.40
C ALA A 22 24.51 -1.69 -6.81
N THR A 23 25.31 -1.91 -7.85
CA THR A 23 25.62 -3.24 -8.37
C THR A 23 27.13 -3.40 -8.60
N ASP A 24 27.64 -4.62 -8.38
CA ASP A 24 29.00 -5.05 -8.68
C ASP A 24 29.02 -6.54 -9.03
N LEU A 25 30.22 -7.17 -9.11
CA LEU A 25 30.37 -8.60 -9.44
C LEU A 25 29.68 -9.56 -8.45
N ARG A 26 29.30 -9.11 -7.26
CA ARG A 26 28.59 -9.91 -6.25
C ARG A 26 27.07 -9.89 -6.42
N GLY A 27 26.53 -8.98 -7.27
CA GLY A 27 25.11 -8.74 -7.42
C GLY A 27 24.74 -7.28 -7.12
N TYR A 28 23.71 -7.05 -6.31
CA TYR A 28 23.28 -5.69 -6.00
C TYR A 28 23.05 -5.45 -4.51
N PHE A 29 23.14 -4.18 -4.14
CA PHE A 29 22.73 -3.64 -2.85
C PHE A 29 21.54 -2.72 -3.05
N LEU A 30 20.47 -2.92 -2.29
CA LEU A 30 19.25 -2.12 -2.32
C LEU A 30 18.95 -1.60 -0.91
N LYS A 31 19.00 -0.28 -0.73
CA LYS A 31 18.57 0.36 0.53
C LYS A 31 17.16 0.90 0.36
N ILE A 32 16.19 0.22 0.96
CA ILE A 32 14.77 0.56 0.84
C ILE A 32 14.31 1.57 1.88
N TYR A 33 15.01 1.68 3.01
CA TYR A 33 14.65 2.57 4.09
C TYR A 33 15.88 3.17 4.78
N GLU A 34 15.77 4.43 5.16
CA GLU A 34 16.70 5.13 6.04
C GLU A 34 15.93 6.22 6.82
N LYS A 35 15.89 6.11 8.14
CA LYS A 35 15.06 6.97 9.02
C LYS A 35 15.27 8.47 8.73
N GLY A 36 16.52 8.92 8.60
CA GLY A 36 16.85 10.32 8.33
C GLY A 36 16.32 10.83 7.00
N ALA A 37 16.37 9.99 5.95
CA ALA A 37 15.86 10.35 4.62
C ALA A 37 14.33 10.46 4.61
N PHE A 38 13.63 9.52 5.25
CA PHE A 38 12.17 9.55 5.36
C PHE A 38 11.70 10.74 6.17
N ARG A 39 12.33 11.01 7.33
CA ARG A 39 12.06 12.21 8.12
C ARG A 39 12.27 13.49 7.33
N GLY A 40 13.37 13.60 6.58
CA GLY A 40 13.65 14.74 5.71
C GLY A 40 12.63 14.94 4.58
N ALA A 41 11.90 13.90 4.22
CA ALA A 41 10.80 13.94 3.25
C ALA A 41 9.41 14.12 3.89
N GLY A 42 9.34 14.43 5.19
CA GLY A 42 8.09 14.64 5.91
C GLY A 42 7.39 13.37 6.38
N MET A 43 8.09 12.22 6.34
CA MET A 43 7.57 10.91 6.75
C MET A 43 8.23 10.49 8.06
N ASP A 44 7.75 11.03 9.18
CA ASP A 44 8.42 10.98 10.49
C ASP A 44 7.93 9.84 11.43
N GLY A 45 7.10 8.92 10.92
CA GLY A 45 6.61 7.79 11.71
C GLY A 45 7.73 6.82 12.13
N GLU A 46 7.70 6.34 13.38
CA GLU A 46 8.54 5.20 13.78
C GLU A 46 8.06 3.92 13.12
N ILE A 47 9.00 3.10 12.63
CA ILE A 47 8.69 1.76 12.14
C ILE A 47 8.52 0.83 13.32
N TRP A 48 7.32 0.25 13.44
CA TRP A 48 6.94 -0.69 14.50
C TRP A 48 6.90 -2.12 14.01
N GLU A 49 6.55 -2.32 12.74
CA GLU A 49 6.41 -3.66 12.16
C GLU A 49 7.13 -3.75 10.83
N SER A 50 7.74 -4.89 10.60
CA SER A 50 8.26 -5.31 9.30
C SER A 50 7.84 -6.75 9.04
N PHE A 51 7.22 -7.00 7.89
CA PHE A 51 6.81 -8.35 7.49
C PHE A 51 6.86 -8.50 5.97
N VAL A 52 6.80 -9.76 5.52
CA VAL A 52 6.78 -10.12 4.10
C VAL A 52 5.56 -10.99 3.82
N THR A 53 4.92 -10.77 2.68
CA THR A 53 3.87 -11.65 2.17
C THR A 53 4.33 -12.36 0.92
N PHE A 54 4.00 -13.65 0.80
CA PHE A 54 4.07 -14.41 -0.46
C PHE A 54 2.66 -14.54 -1.04
N SER A 55 2.50 -14.25 -2.33
CA SER A 55 1.21 -14.34 -3.01
C SER A 55 1.39 -14.83 -4.44
N LYS A 56 0.50 -15.74 -4.88
CA LYS A 56 0.48 -16.29 -6.24
C LYS A 56 -0.17 -15.32 -7.23
N ARG A 57 0.00 -15.55 -8.52
CA ARG A 57 -0.66 -14.79 -9.60
C ARG A 57 -2.16 -14.64 -9.35
N ASN A 58 -2.69 -13.46 -9.67
CA ASN A 58 -4.09 -13.08 -9.50
C ASN A 58 -4.58 -13.03 -8.05
N VAL A 59 -3.72 -13.19 -7.05
CA VAL A 59 -4.09 -12.88 -5.66
C VAL A 59 -4.21 -11.38 -5.51
N LEU A 60 -5.33 -10.96 -4.93
CA LEU A 60 -5.57 -9.59 -4.50
C LEU A 60 -5.72 -9.57 -2.97
N ARG A 61 -5.04 -8.63 -2.33
CA ARG A 61 -5.16 -8.34 -0.89
C ARG A 61 -5.59 -6.90 -0.73
N GLY A 62 -6.56 -6.65 0.10
CA GLY A 62 -7.03 -5.29 0.39
C GLY A 62 -8.53 -5.10 0.13
N LEU A 63 -8.98 -3.87 0.21
CA LEU A 63 -8.27 -2.63 0.60
C LEU A 63 -8.24 -2.52 2.13
N HIS A 64 -7.08 -2.59 2.76
CA HIS A 64 -6.93 -2.65 4.22
C HIS A 64 -6.59 -1.29 4.83
N ILE A 65 -7.24 -0.96 5.93
CA ILE A 65 -6.93 0.19 6.77
C ILE A 65 -7.20 -0.18 8.24
N GLN A 66 -6.35 0.28 9.14
CA GLN A 66 -6.53 0.10 10.58
C GLN A 66 -7.09 1.38 11.21
N ARG A 67 -8.02 1.24 12.16
CA ARG A 67 -8.60 2.34 12.94
C ARG A 67 -8.89 1.91 14.38
N PRO A 68 -8.82 2.80 15.37
CA PRO A 68 -8.54 4.25 15.29
C PRO A 68 -7.06 4.61 15.17
N LYS A 69 -6.17 3.63 15.21
CA LYS A 69 -4.70 3.84 15.16
C LYS A 69 -4.19 3.47 13.76
N PRO A 70 -4.27 4.38 12.80
CA PRO A 70 -3.85 4.09 11.44
C PRO A 70 -2.34 3.87 11.38
N GLN A 71 -1.92 3.16 10.33
CA GLN A 71 -0.53 2.92 10.04
C GLN A 71 -0.18 3.56 8.71
N ALA A 72 0.93 4.31 8.67
CA ALA A 72 1.59 4.56 7.39
C ALA A 72 2.34 3.30 6.96
N LYS A 73 2.47 3.09 5.66
CA LYS A 73 3.09 1.88 5.10
C LYS A 73 4.09 2.23 4.00
N LEU A 74 5.26 1.61 4.05
CA LEU A 74 6.15 1.53 2.89
C LEU A 74 6.04 0.12 2.32
N VAL A 75 5.64 0.02 1.06
CA VAL A 75 5.48 -1.24 0.33
C VAL A 75 6.58 -1.34 -0.72
N THR A 76 7.28 -2.48 -0.77
CA THR A 76 8.30 -2.78 -1.76
C THR A 76 8.20 -4.23 -2.24
N VAL A 77 8.56 -4.49 -3.49
CA VAL A 77 8.55 -5.83 -4.06
C VAL A 77 9.95 -6.39 -4.06
N LEU A 78 10.17 -7.47 -3.30
CA LEU A 78 11.45 -8.17 -3.24
C LEU A 78 11.62 -9.14 -4.42
N TYR A 79 10.51 -9.70 -4.92
CA TYR A 79 10.46 -10.54 -6.11
C TYR A 79 9.07 -10.51 -6.76
N GLY A 80 9.02 -10.61 -8.08
CA GLY A 80 7.77 -10.58 -8.86
C GLY A 80 7.32 -9.16 -9.17
N GLU A 81 6.02 -9.03 -9.44
CA GLU A 81 5.37 -7.78 -9.84
C GLU A 81 3.95 -7.72 -9.26
N ILE A 82 3.58 -6.53 -8.77
CA ILE A 82 2.23 -6.23 -8.31
C ILE A 82 1.75 -4.90 -8.91
N PHE A 83 0.44 -4.73 -9.01
CA PHE A 83 -0.19 -3.43 -9.10
C PHE A 83 -0.62 -3.02 -7.71
N ASP A 84 0.00 -1.98 -7.17
CA ASP A 84 -0.14 -1.51 -5.78
C ASP A 84 -0.98 -0.25 -5.75
N VAL A 85 -1.97 -0.18 -4.85
CA VAL A 85 -3.01 0.85 -4.84
C VAL A 85 -3.19 1.43 -3.44
N GLY A 86 -3.24 2.76 -3.38
CA GLY A 86 -3.68 3.53 -2.21
C GLY A 86 -5.00 4.24 -2.48
N VAL A 87 -5.92 4.19 -1.51
CA VAL A 87 -7.20 4.91 -1.53
C VAL A 87 -7.21 5.91 -0.38
N ASP A 88 -7.46 7.17 -0.67
CA ASP A 88 -7.54 8.21 0.35
C ASP A 88 -8.86 8.10 1.13
N LEU A 89 -8.79 7.76 2.42
CA LEU A 89 -9.94 7.69 3.33
C LEU A 89 -9.84 8.71 4.46
N ARG A 90 -9.03 9.74 4.31
CA ARG A 90 -8.90 10.83 5.29
C ARG A 90 -10.13 11.74 5.22
N GLN A 91 -10.85 11.84 6.33
CA GLN A 91 -12.04 12.67 6.42
C GLN A 91 -11.70 14.14 6.15
N GLY A 92 -12.47 14.80 5.29
CA GLY A 92 -12.23 16.20 4.91
C GLY A 92 -11.17 16.37 3.81
N SER A 93 -10.51 15.30 3.37
CA SER A 93 -9.60 15.37 2.22
C SER A 93 -10.36 15.71 0.93
N PRO A 94 -9.84 16.62 0.08
CA PRO A 94 -10.44 16.90 -1.22
C PRO A 94 -10.38 15.71 -2.19
N THR A 95 -9.58 14.69 -1.84
CA THR A 95 -9.41 13.46 -2.62
C THR A 95 -10.00 12.22 -1.91
N TYR A 96 -10.88 12.44 -0.91
CA TYR A 96 -11.57 11.35 -0.22
C TYR A 96 -12.26 10.40 -1.21
N GLY A 97 -12.08 9.09 -1.03
CA GLY A 97 -12.61 8.04 -1.90
C GLY A 97 -11.86 7.87 -3.23
N GLN A 98 -10.94 8.77 -3.58
CA GLN A 98 -10.12 8.60 -4.79
C GLN A 98 -8.97 7.63 -4.54
N TRP A 99 -8.58 6.95 -5.61
CA TRP A 99 -7.45 6.03 -5.59
C TRP A 99 -6.37 6.42 -6.58
N GLU A 100 -5.16 5.95 -6.30
CA GLU A 100 -4.03 6.00 -7.21
C GLU A 100 -3.15 4.78 -7.00
N GLY A 101 -2.55 4.28 -8.07
CA GLY A 101 -1.70 3.10 -8.00
C GLY A 101 -0.55 3.13 -8.99
N LEU A 102 0.40 2.25 -8.76
CA LEU A 102 1.52 2.04 -9.67
C LEU A 102 1.98 0.58 -9.67
N VAL A 103 2.70 0.21 -10.72
CA VAL A 103 3.33 -1.10 -10.80
C VAL A 103 4.62 -1.08 -9.99
N LEU A 104 4.73 -1.99 -9.02
CA LEU A 104 5.95 -2.27 -8.26
C LEU A 104 6.50 -3.62 -8.66
N SER A 105 7.81 -3.71 -8.88
CA SER A 105 8.47 -4.97 -9.21
C SER A 105 9.92 -5.01 -8.70
N HIS A 106 10.47 -6.22 -8.59
CA HIS A 106 11.90 -6.41 -8.29
C HIS A 106 12.81 -5.84 -9.39
N GLU A 107 12.29 -5.64 -10.61
CA GLU A 107 13.04 -5.05 -11.72
C GLU A 107 13.07 -3.53 -11.62
N ASN A 108 11.92 -2.86 -11.40
CA ASN A 108 11.86 -1.40 -11.27
C ASN A 108 12.32 -0.93 -9.87
N ARG A 109 12.36 -1.83 -8.88
CA ARG A 109 12.86 -1.57 -7.51
C ARG A 109 12.19 -0.40 -6.80
N GLN A 110 11.03 0.03 -7.28
CA GLN A 110 10.28 1.13 -6.67
C GLN A 110 9.52 0.66 -5.44
N GLY A 111 9.17 1.60 -4.57
CA GLY A 111 8.27 1.41 -3.46
C GLY A 111 7.14 2.43 -3.50
N LEU A 112 6.06 2.13 -2.79
CA LEU A 112 4.97 3.04 -2.51
C LEU A 112 4.92 3.34 -1.02
N TYR A 113 5.00 4.62 -0.66
CA TYR A 113 4.71 5.09 0.68
C TYR A 113 3.29 5.61 0.72
N LEU A 114 2.48 5.00 1.60
CA LEU A 114 1.12 5.39 1.90
C LEU A 114 1.11 6.04 3.29
N PRO A 115 0.68 7.29 3.43
CA PRO A 115 0.54 7.91 4.74
C PRO A 115 -0.63 7.32 5.52
N GLU A 116 -0.71 7.65 6.79
CA GLU A 116 -1.86 7.32 7.63
C GLU A 116 -3.17 7.82 7.00
N GLY A 117 -4.24 7.02 7.12
CA GLY A 117 -5.54 7.33 6.54
C GLY A 117 -5.75 6.85 5.12
N PHE A 118 -4.75 6.22 4.50
CA PHE A 118 -4.92 5.52 3.24
C PHE A 118 -5.29 4.05 3.47
N ALA A 119 -6.29 3.56 2.73
CA ALA A 119 -6.47 2.12 2.56
C ALA A 119 -5.52 1.61 1.49
N HIS A 120 -4.99 0.41 1.69
CA HIS A 120 -3.97 -0.20 0.84
C HIS A 120 -4.42 -1.56 0.30
N GLY A 121 -4.13 -1.82 -0.95
CA GLY A 121 -4.30 -3.14 -1.56
C GLY A 121 -3.40 -3.33 -2.77
N PHE A 122 -3.22 -4.59 -3.18
CA PHE A 122 -2.46 -4.91 -4.37
C PHE A 122 -2.98 -6.15 -5.10
N LEU A 123 -2.73 -6.20 -6.40
CA LEU A 123 -2.96 -7.35 -7.28
C LEU A 123 -1.63 -7.90 -7.81
N VAL A 124 -1.39 -9.21 -7.65
CA VAL A 124 -0.19 -9.87 -8.20
C VAL A 124 -0.32 -10.10 -9.69
N ARG A 125 0.65 -9.58 -10.47
CA ARG A 125 0.70 -9.68 -11.94
C ARG A 125 1.67 -10.75 -12.45
N SER A 126 2.75 -11.05 -11.71
CA SER A 126 3.71 -12.14 -11.99
C SER A 126 3.17 -13.50 -11.52
N ASP A 127 3.90 -14.60 -11.72
CA ASP A 127 3.52 -15.94 -11.24
C ASP A 127 3.37 -15.98 -9.73
N PHE A 128 4.22 -15.24 -9.03
CA PHE A 128 4.13 -14.95 -7.61
C PHE A 128 4.85 -13.64 -7.27
N ALA A 129 4.57 -13.09 -6.12
CA ALA A 129 5.27 -11.94 -5.59
C ALA A 129 5.63 -12.11 -4.11
N LEU A 130 6.81 -11.62 -3.75
CA LEU A 130 7.25 -11.38 -2.38
C LEU A 130 7.20 -9.88 -2.13
N VAL A 131 6.29 -9.46 -1.25
CA VAL A 131 6.03 -8.05 -0.94
C VAL A 131 6.43 -7.78 0.50
N SER A 132 7.32 -6.81 0.70
CA SER A 132 7.83 -6.36 2.00
C SER A 132 7.11 -5.11 2.44
N TYR A 133 6.82 -5.04 3.73
CA TYR A 133 6.16 -3.91 4.39
C TYR A 133 7.02 -3.39 5.53
N LEU A 134 7.04 -2.08 5.67
CA LEU A 134 7.43 -1.38 6.88
C LEU A 134 6.23 -0.52 7.31
N CYS A 135 5.73 -0.73 8.52
CA CYS A 135 4.54 -0.04 9.02
C CYS A 135 4.88 0.82 10.23
N SER A 136 4.32 2.03 10.28
CA SER A 136 4.30 2.85 11.49
C SER A 136 3.19 2.34 12.43
N GLY A 137 3.40 2.50 13.74
CA GLY A 137 2.40 2.10 14.72
C GLY A 137 2.20 0.58 14.86
N ALA A 138 1.66 0.17 15.99
CA ALA A 138 1.40 -1.23 16.30
C ALA A 138 0.17 -1.78 15.56
N TYR A 139 0.21 -3.05 15.22
CA TYR A 139 -0.96 -3.76 14.71
C TYR A 139 -2.04 -3.88 15.78
N ASP A 140 -3.25 -3.47 15.44
CA ASP A 140 -4.44 -3.62 16.28
C ASP A 140 -5.48 -4.50 15.56
N PRO A 141 -5.61 -5.79 15.97
CA PRO A 141 -6.56 -6.71 15.32
C PRO A 141 -8.02 -6.30 15.46
N LYS A 142 -8.36 -5.43 16.44
CA LYS A 142 -9.73 -4.91 16.61
C LYS A 142 -10.02 -3.75 15.66
N GLY A 143 -8.97 -3.01 15.31
CA GLY A 143 -9.05 -1.88 14.40
C GLY A 143 -8.82 -2.26 12.94
N ASP A 144 -8.30 -3.46 12.69
CA ASP A 144 -7.98 -3.94 11.35
C ASP A 144 -9.25 -4.25 10.55
N GLY A 145 -9.40 -3.59 9.41
CA GLY A 145 -10.56 -3.68 8.54
C GLY A 145 -10.25 -3.15 7.14
N GLY A 146 -11.27 -2.60 6.50
CA GLY A 146 -11.08 -2.04 5.16
C GLY A 146 -12.36 -1.95 4.36
N ILE A 147 -12.17 -1.74 3.07
CA ILE A 147 -13.22 -1.63 2.07
C ILE A 147 -12.99 -2.74 1.03
N ARG A 148 -14.07 -3.31 0.51
CA ARG A 148 -14.00 -4.36 -0.50
C ARG A 148 -13.27 -3.86 -1.76
N TRP A 149 -12.49 -4.72 -2.36
CA TRP A 149 -11.64 -4.44 -3.52
C TRP A 149 -12.42 -4.02 -4.78
N ASP A 150 -13.69 -4.44 -4.90
CA ASP A 150 -14.59 -4.19 -6.02
C ASP A 150 -15.69 -3.17 -5.67
N ASP A 151 -15.43 -2.29 -4.71
CA ASP A 151 -16.35 -1.22 -4.35
C ASP A 151 -16.59 -0.27 -5.54
N ALA A 152 -17.87 -0.06 -5.88
CA ALA A 152 -18.25 0.69 -7.06
C ALA A 152 -18.04 2.21 -6.92
N ASP A 153 -18.11 2.73 -5.69
CA ASP A 153 -17.94 4.16 -5.43
C ASP A 153 -16.45 4.55 -5.49
N ILE A 154 -15.55 3.63 -5.10
CA ILE A 154 -14.10 3.80 -5.26
C ILE A 154 -13.68 3.50 -6.70
N GLY A 155 -14.21 2.44 -7.30
CA GLY A 155 -14.00 2.09 -8.71
C GLY A 155 -12.55 1.84 -9.09
N VAL A 156 -11.77 1.11 -8.27
CA VAL A 156 -10.37 0.77 -8.61
C VAL A 156 -10.33 -0.05 -9.90
N ASP A 157 -9.64 0.46 -10.90
CA ASP A 157 -9.30 -0.33 -12.09
C ASP A 157 -8.06 -1.20 -11.84
N TRP A 158 -8.28 -2.44 -11.50
CA TRP A 158 -7.22 -3.42 -11.26
C TRP A 158 -6.55 -3.94 -12.53
N GLY A 159 -7.06 -3.57 -13.70
CA GLY A 159 -6.58 -4.06 -15.00
C GLY A 159 -6.84 -5.57 -15.19
N LEU A 160 -7.88 -6.10 -14.56
CA LEU A 160 -8.28 -7.49 -14.74
C LEU A 160 -9.00 -7.68 -16.08
N PRO A 161 -8.73 -8.78 -16.82
CA PRO A 161 -9.51 -9.12 -18.00
C PRO A 161 -11.01 -9.24 -17.70
N VAL A 162 -11.84 -8.90 -18.68
CA VAL A 162 -13.30 -8.99 -18.54
C VAL A 162 -13.71 -10.41 -18.12
N GLY A 163 -14.50 -10.51 -17.07
CA GLY A 163 -14.97 -11.77 -16.51
C GLY A 163 -13.98 -12.48 -15.56
N MET A 164 -12.75 -11.99 -15.44
CA MET A 164 -11.81 -12.55 -14.48
C MET A 164 -12.08 -11.99 -13.08
N ARG A 165 -12.09 -12.88 -12.06
CA ARG A 165 -12.11 -12.50 -10.67
C ARG A 165 -10.75 -12.80 -10.02
N PRO A 166 -10.23 -11.91 -9.17
CA PRO A 166 -9.01 -12.19 -8.43
C PRO A 166 -9.24 -13.25 -7.35
N ILE A 167 -8.16 -13.83 -6.87
CA ILE A 167 -8.17 -14.71 -5.70
C ILE A 167 -8.07 -13.82 -4.46
N VAL A 168 -9.14 -13.77 -3.68
CA VAL A 168 -9.21 -13.00 -2.43
C VAL A 168 -9.43 -13.93 -1.23
N SER A 169 -9.00 -13.51 -0.05
CA SER A 169 -9.33 -14.23 1.19
C SER A 169 -10.83 -14.09 1.50
N GLN A 170 -11.37 -15.03 2.29
CA GLN A 170 -12.74 -14.92 2.78
C GLN A 170 -12.95 -13.59 3.56
N ARG A 171 -11.95 -13.17 4.32
CA ARG A 171 -11.96 -11.88 5.01
C ARG A 171 -12.11 -10.72 4.04
N ASP A 172 -11.24 -10.64 3.03
CA ASP A 172 -11.22 -9.52 2.08
C ASP A 172 -12.49 -9.49 1.21
N GLY A 173 -13.04 -10.66 0.90
CA GLY A 173 -14.32 -10.78 0.20
C GLY A 173 -15.53 -10.32 1.00
N ASN A 174 -15.41 -10.26 2.34
CA ASN A 174 -16.47 -9.83 3.27
C ASN A 174 -16.24 -8.41 3.84
N LEU A 175 -15.25 -7.67 3.34
CA LEU A 175 -15.07 -6.27 3.74
C LEU A 175 -16.28 -5.42 3.33
N SER A 176 -16.50 -4.33 4.08
CA SER A 176 -17.61 -3.40 3.87
C SER A 176 -17.49 -2.65 2.55
N THR A 177 -18.61 -2.16 2.03
CA THR A 177 -18.59 -1.09 1.01
C THR A 177 -18.12 0.22 1.63
N LEU A 178 -17.71 1.20 0.81
CA LEU A 178 -17.38 2.55 1.28
C LEU A 178 -18.54 3.16 2.06
N ALA A 179 -19.76 3.07 1.52
CA ALA A 179 -20.98 3.58 2.17
C ALA A 179 -21.26 2.91 3.52
N ASP A 180 -21.04 1.59 3.66
CA ASP A 180 -21.20 0.88 4.94
C ASP A 180 -20.10 1.25 5.94
N TYR A 181 -18.88 1.42 5.45
CA TYR A 181 -17.72 1.85 6.24
C TYR A 181 -17.94 3.22 6.88
N GLU A 182 -18.50 4.18 6.12
CA GLU A 182 -18.90 5.50 6.61
C GLU A 182 -20.02 5.43 7.65
N ARG A 183 -21.09 4.66 7.38
CA ARG A 183 -22.21 4.47 8.31
C ARG A 183 -21.78 3.88 9.66
N GLN A 184 -20.77 3.05 9.67
CA GLN A 184 -20.22 2.47 10.89
C GLN A 184 -19.41 3.47 11.72
N GLY A 185 -19.34 4.73 11.33
CA GLY A 185 -18.54 5.77 11.97
C GLY A 185 -17.04 5.49 11.96
N ARG A 186 -16.61 4.62 11.06
CA ARG A 186 -15.19 4.28 10.86
C ARG A 186 -14.44 5.33 10.03
N THR A 187 -15.03 6.52 9.88
CA THR A 187 -14.37 7.66 9.24
C THR A 187 -13.22 8.14 10.11
N TRP A 188 -12.15 8.59 9.47
CA TRP A 188 -11.01 9.21 10.14
C TRP A 188 -11.50 10.37 11.01
N LYS A 189 -11.18 10.35 12.31
CA LYS A 189 -11.25 11.51 13.19
C LYS A 189 -9.83 11.77 13.68
N GLU A 190 -9.37 13.00 13.50
CA GLU A 190 -8.10 13.48 14.06
C GLU A 190 -8.04 13.29 15.57
#